data_940bab4e4ddcc1c8dec82ad3d12a263b
#
_entry.id   940bab4e4ddcc1c8dec82ad3d12a263b
#
_cell.length_a   1.000
_cell.length_b   1.000
_cell.length_c   1.000
_cell.angle_alpha   90.00
_cell.angle_beta   90.00
_cell.angle_gamma   90.00
#
_symmetry.space_group_name_H-M   'P 1'
#
loop_
_entity.id
_entity.type
_entity.pdbx_description
1 polymer ?
#
loop_
_entity_poly.entity_id
_entity_poly.type
_entity_poly.pdbx_seq_one_letter_code
_entity_poly.pdbx_strand_id
1 'polypeptide(L)'
;MSYLKPTLHHPKLPTNALGLTRRDYEGSISTLCAGCGHDSISAAIVQAVWELSIPPHRVAKLSGIGCSSKTPDYFLGASHGFNSVHGRMPSVLTGANLANRELIYLGVSGDGDSASIGLGQFAHLMRRGVNMTYIVENNGVYGLTKGQFSATSDKGSKAKKGAVNTDEPIDLVALALELGATYVARSFSGDKDQLVPLIKGALTHQGVAFIDCISPCVAFNNHEGSTKSYDYVREHNEAVNRLDVFFDRTPITASYAPGEVTEVTQHDGSLLRMRKLHEDHDPTDRVAALNYLARHKAMGEIVTGLLYIDPHPEDLHDHLGTVATPLNRLDDAALCPGSAALEKINAALR
;
A
#
# COMPACT_ATOMS: atom_id res chain seq x y z
N MET A 1 -5.87 12.15 -20.40
CA MET A 1 -5.01 11.51 -21.42
C MET A 1 -3.93 10.77 -20.66
N SER A 2 -3.88 9.44 -20.78
CA SER A 2 -2.78 8.66 -20.26
C SER A 2 -1.62 8.74 -21.24
N TYR A 3 -0.47 9.21 -20.79
CA TYR A 3 0.75 9.21 -21.59
C TYR A 3 1.35 7.80 -21.53
N LEU A 4 1.27 7.06 -22.61
CA LEU A 4 1.96 5.78 -22.75
C LEU A 4 3.45 6.03 -22.92
N LYS A 5 4.27 5.39 -22.09
CA LYS A 5 5.72 5.37 -22.28
C LYS A 5 6.06 4.63 -23.57
N PRO A 6 7.01 5.13 -24.40
CA PRO A 6 7.50 4.36 -25.54
C PRO A 6 8.13 3.04 -25.06
N THR A 7 7.70 1.92 -25.61
CA THR A 7 8.25 0.58 -25.32
C THR A 7 9.49 0.30 -26.17
N LEU A 8 10.51 1.15 -26.06
CA LEU A 8 11.80 0.90 -26.70
C LEU A 8 12.60 -0.08 -25.85
N HIS A 9 12.76 -1.30 -26.34
CA HIS A 9 13.56 -2.33 -25.70
C HIS A 9 14.99 -2.30 -26.21
N HIS A 10 15.95 -2.04 -25.33
CA HIS A 10 17.34 -2.31 -25.66
C HIS A 10 17.56 -3.83 -25.60
N PRO A 11 18.15 -4.47 -26.63
CA PRO A 11 18.25 -5.94 -26.74
C PRO A 11 19.08 -6.60 -25.62
N LYS A 12 19.85 -5.81 -24.86
CA LYS A 12 20.65 -6.29 -23.71
C LYS A 12 19.99 -6.08 -22.35
N LEU A 13 18.72 -5.65 -22.29
CA LEU A 13 18.02 -5.54 -21.00
C LEU A 13 17.78 -6.93 -20.43
N PRO A 14 17.99 -7.13 -19.10
CA PRO A 14 17.68 -8.40 -18.46
C PRO A 14 16.17 -8.71 -18.57
N THR A 15 15.87 -9.97 -18.84
CA THR A 15 14.50 -10.49 -18.89
C THR A 15 14.27 -11.49 -17.77
N ASN A 16 13.03 -11.59 -17.32
CA ASN A 16 12.60 -12.62 -16.36
C ASN A 16 12.29 -13.97 -17.08
N ALA A 17 11.75 -14.94 -16.34
CA ALA A 17 11.40 -16.27 -16.86
C ALA A 17 10.33 -16.24 -17.97
N LEU A 18 9.56 -15.16 -18.10
CA LEU A 18 8.57 -14.94 -19.17
C LEU A 18 9.17 -14.25 -20.40
N GLY A 19 10.47 -13.93 -20.41
CA GLY A 19 11.10 -13.16 -21.46
C GLY A 19 10.76 -11.66 -21.43
N LEU A 20 10.12 -11.17 -20.35
CA LEU A 20 9.72 -9.78 -20.19
C LEU A 20 10.81 -8.99 -19.48
N THR A 21 11.06 -7.76 -19.94
CA THR A 21 11.95 -6.80 -19.28
C THR A 21 11.21 -6.12 -18.12
N ARG A 22 11.94 -5.48 -17.21
CA ARG A 22 11.32 -4.70 -16.14
C ARG A 22 10.41 -3.58 -16.67
N ARG A 23 10.72 -3.02 -17.86
CA ARG A 23 9.91 -1.98 -18.51
C ARG A 23 8.52 -2.46 -18.91
N ASP A 24 8.34 -3.74 -19.19
CA ASP A 24 7.03 -4.33 -19.52
C ASP A 24 6.08 -4.33 -18.31
N TYR A 25 6.63 -4.14 -17.11
CA TYR A 25 5.88 -4.01 -15.85
C TYR A 25 5.65 -2.56 -15.42
N GLU A 26 6.14 -1.59 -16.17
CA GLU A 26 5.87 -0.18 -15.89
C GLU A 26 4.47 0.21 -16.40
N GLY A 27 3.94 1.31 -15.87
CA GLY A 27 2.70 1.94 -16.32
C GLY A 27 2.96 3.33 -16.92
N SER A 28 2.01 4.24 -16.73
CA SER A 28 2.10 5.63 -17.14
C SER A 28 3.25 6.37 -16.45
N ILE A 29 3.64 7.53 -17.00
CA ILE A 29 4.61 8.42 -16.35
C ILE A 29 3.99 9.00 -15.09
N SER A 30 4.72 8.96 -13.97
CA SER A 30 4.26 9.52 -12.70
C SER A 30 3.97 11.01 -12.82
N THR A 31 2.88 11.43 -12.20
CA THR A 31 2.49 12.84 -12.02
C THR A 31 2.55 13.26 -10.56
N LEU A 32 3.22 12.48 -9.71
CA LEU A 32 3.49 12.82 -8.32
C LEU A 32 4.58 13.90 -8.21
N CYS A 33 4.72 14.46 -7.03
CA CYS A 33 5.79 15.42 -6.74
C CYS A 33 7.16 14.75 -6.87
N ALA A 34 8.15 15.45 -7.39
CA ALA A 34 9.52 14.96 -7.45
C ALA A 34 10.03 14.60 -6.05
N GLY A 35 10.62 13.42 -5.87
CA GLY A 35 11.09 12.90 -4.59
C GLY A 35 10.01 12.30 -3.68
N CYS A 36 8.77 12.16 -4.15
CA CYS A 36 7.70 11.53 -3.40
C CYS A 36 8.01 10.06 -3.12
N GLY A 37 7.83 9.62 -1.86
CA GLY A 37 8.05 8.22 -1.46
C GLY A 37 7.17 7.21 -2.19
N HIS A 38 5.98 7.63 -2.65
CA HIS A 38 5.06 6.76 -3.39
C HIS A 38 5.65 6.27 -4.73
N ASP A 39 6.48 7.07 -5.42
CA ASP A 39 7.18 6.62 -6.62
C ASP A 39 8.18 5.49 -6.33
N SER A 40 8.83 5.54 -5.16
CA SER A 40 9.73 4.47 -4.72
C SER A 40 8.98 3.17 -4.46
N ILE A 41 7.76 3.25 -3.89
CA ILE A 41 6.89 2.08 -3.67
C ILE A 41 6.42 1.51 -5.02
N SER A 42 6.00 2.36 -5.95
CA SER A 42 5.62 1.92 -7.31
C SER A 42 6.77 1.18 -8.01
N ALA A 43 8.01 1.69 -7.88
CA ALA A 43 9.19 1.04 -8.43
C ALA A 43 9.51 -0.30 -7.72
N ALA A 44 9.26 -0.42 -6.41
CA ALA A 44 9.43 -1.65 -5.67
C ALA A 44 8.38 -2.71 -6.07
N ILE A 45 7.13 -2.31 -6.32
CA ILE A 45 6.07 -3.20 -6.84
C ILE A 45 6.47 -3.73 -8.22
N VAL A 46 6.93 -2.86 -9.14
CA VAL A 46 7.44 -3.27 -10.47
C VAL A 46 8.55 -4.30 -10.33
N GLN A 47 9.51 -4.06 -9.44
CA GLN A 47 10.63 -4.97 -9.21
C GLN A 47 10.15 -6.32 -8.67
N ALA A 48 9.29 -6.33 -7.65
CA ALA A 48 8.78 -7.54 -7.02
C ALA A 48 8.00 -8.41 -8.01
N VAL A 49 7.08 -7.84 -8.77
CA VAL A 49 6.24 -8.58 -9.74
C VAL A 49 7.09 -9.10 -10.91
N TRP A 50 8.08 -8.32 -11.38
CA TRP A 50 9.02 -8.74 -12.41
C TRP A 50 9.91 -9.91 -11.95
N GLU A 51 10.48 -9.84 -10.74
CA GLU A 51 11.30 -10.92 -10.17
C GLU A 51 10.53 -12.21 -9.93
N LEU A 52 9.26 -12.10 -9.55
CA LEU A 52 8.37 -13.25 -9.40
C LEU A 52 7.89 -13.81 -10.75
N SER A 53 8.21 -13.14 -11.87
CA SER A 53 7.72 -13.49 -13.19
C SER A 53 6.20 -13.63 -13.28
N ILE A 54 5.46 -12.78 -12.57
CA ILE A 54 4.00 -12.78 -12.61
C ILE A 54 3.56 -12.08 -13.91
N PRO A 55 2.73 -12.72 -14.76
CA PRO A 55 2.21 -12.05 -15.95
C PRO A 55 1.33 -10.86 -15.56
N PRO A 56 1.54 -9.64 -16.11
CA PRO A 56 0.78 -8.46 -15.71
C PRO A 56 -0.75 -8.63 -15.79
N HIS A 57 -1.25 -9.33 -16.81
CA HIS A 57 -2.69 -9.60 -17.00
C HIS A 57 -3.30 -10.53 -15.93
N ARG A 58 -2.46 -11.18 -15.11
CA ARG A 58 -2.92 -11.99 -13.95
C ARG A 58 -3.13 -11.14 -12.70
N VAL A 59 -2.81 -9.85 -12.75
CA VAL A 59 -2.96 -8.93 -11.61
C VAL A 59 -4.19 -8.04 -11.80
N ALA A 60 -5.00 -7.94 -10.75
CA ALA A 60 -6.03 -6.94 -10.60
C ALA A 60 -5.60 -5.93 -9.53
N LYS A 61 -5.35 -4.69 -9.95
CA LYS A 61 -4.92 -3.61 -9.06
C LYS A 61 -6.09 -2.67 -8.76
N LEU A 62 -6.23 -2.30 -7.49
CA LEU A 62 -7.31 -1.47 -7.01
C LEU A 62 -6.78 -0.30 -6.19
N SER A 63 -7.51 0.82 -6.25
CA SER A 63 -7.20 2.01 -5.46
C SER A 63 -8.45 2.73 -4.97
N GLY A 64 -8.26 3.62 -4.00
CA GLY A 64 -9.28 4.56 -3.52
C GLY A 64 -9.08 5.96 -4.11
N ILE A 65 -9.00 6.98 -3.25
CA ILE A 65 -8.81 8.39 -3.62
C ILE A 65 -7.64 8.99 -2.82
N GLY A 66 -6.79 9.75 -3.48
CA GLY A 66 -5.63 10.44 -2.89
C GLY A 66 -4.42 10.43 -3.82
N CYS A 67 -3.26 10.92 -3.35
CA CYS A 67 -2.01 10.87 -4.10
C CYS A 67 -1.59 9.42 -4.36
N SER A 68 -1.63 8.58 -3.33
CA SER A 68 -1.36 7.15 -3.39
C SER A 68 -2.28 6.40 -4.36
N SER A 69 -3.51 6.84 -4.52
CA SER A 69 -4.47 6.20 -5.42
C SER A 69 -4.18 6.45 -6.91
N LYS A 70 -3.21 7.30 -7.23
CA LYS A 70 -2.68 7.46 -8.58
C LYS A 70 -1.62 6.40 -8.92
N THR A 71 -0.92 5.87 -7.91
CA THR A 71 0.23 5.00 -8.12
C THR A 71 -0.08 3.73 -8.89
N PRO A 72 -1.29 3.10 -8.80
CA PRO A 72 -1.64 1.97 -9.65
C PRO A 72 -1.59 2.26 -11.15
N ASP A 73 -1.68 3.52 -11.59
CA ASP A 73 -1.49 3.86 -13.01
C ASP A 73 -0.01 3.83 -13.44
N TYR A 74 0.93 3.90 -12.50
CA TYR A 74 2.37 4.00 -12.78
C TYR A 74 3.10 2.65 -12.86
N PHE A 75 2.41 1.56 -12.52
CA PHE A 75 2.93 0.19 -12.62
C PHE A 75 1.93 -0.74 -13.30
N LEU A 76 2.43 -1.84 -13.85
CA LEU A 76 1.64 -2.92 -14.47
C LEU A 76 0.57 -2.40 -15.46
N GLY A 77 0.99 -1.64 -16.48
CA GLY A 77 0.08 -1.05 -17.45
C GLY A 77 -0.81 -2.06 -18.19
N ALA A 78 -0.38 -3.32 -18.30
CA ALA A 78 -1.12 -4.42 -18.94
C ALA A 78 -1.95 -5.26 -17.94
N SER A 79 -2.21 -4.78 -16.72
CA SER A 79 -3.05 -5.43 -15.71
C SER A 79 -4.49 -4.90 -15.73
N HIS A 80 -5.37 -5.57 -14.98
CA HIS A 80 -6.71 -5.03 -14.71
C HIS A 80 -6.62 -3.89 -13.68
N GLY A 81 -7.41 -2.83 -13.84
CA GLY A 81 -7.40 -1.69 -12.95
C GLY A 81 -8.80 -1.25 -12.55
N PHE A 82 -9.01 -1.02 -11.24
CA PHE A 82 -10.24 -0.48 -10.67
C PHE A 82 -9.91 0.69 -9.75
N ASN A 83 -10.60 1.80 -9.93
CA ASN A 83 -10.55 2.91 -8.99
C ASN A 83 -11.90 3.01 -8.29
N SER A 84 -11.91 3.03 -6.95
CA SER A 84 -13.13 3.13 -6.14
C SER A 84 -13.33 4.54 -5.60
N VAL A 85 -14.52 4.82 -5.05
CA VAL A 85 -14.74 6.01 -4.26
C VAL A 85 -13.93 5.95 -2.95
N HIS A 86 -13.74 7.09 -2.32
CA HIS A 86 -12.90 7.29 -1.15
C HIS A 86 -13.21 6.28 -0.02
N GLY A 87 -12.19 5.54 0.42
CA GLY A 87 -12.27 4.55 1.49
C GLY A 87 -13.03 3.26 1.13
N ARG A 88 -13.36 3.02 -0.16
CA ARG A 88 -14.17 1.86 -0.57
C ARG A 88 -13.42 0.82 -1.39
N MET A 89 -12.12 1.00 -1.61
CA MET A 89 -11.29 0.02 -2.30
C MET A 89 -11.44 -1.40 -1.72
N PRO A 90 -11.44 -1.63 -0.39
CA PRO A 90 -11.58 -2.97 0.16
C PRO A 90 -12.90 -3.67 -0.18
N SER A 91 -14.00 -2.92 -0.30
CA SER A 91 -15.31 -3.47 -0.67
C SER A 91 -15.36 -3.89 -2.13
N VAL A 92 -14.86 -3.03 -3.04
CA VAL A 92 -14.80 -3.32 -4.48
C VAL A 92 -13.90 -4.52 -4.73
N LEU A 93 -12.75 -4.56 -4.04
CA LEU A 93 -11.81 -5.67 -4.14
C LEU A 93 -12.43 -6.98 -3.64
N THR A 94 -13.16 -6.97 -2.52
CA THR A 94 -13.86 -8.17 -2.02
C THR A 94 -14.78 -8.74 -3.08
N GLY A 95 -15.58 -7.88 -3.75
CA GLY A 95 -16.48 -8.32 -4.82
C GLY A 95 -15.75 -8.87 -6.05
N ALA A 96 -14.66 -8.20 -6.46
CA ALA A 96 -13.84 -8.65 -7.59
C ALA A 96 -13.16 -9.99 -7.30
N ASN A 97 -12.61 -10.16 -6.08
CA ASN A 97 -11.98 -11.41 -5.63
C ASN A 97 -13.00 -12.56 -5.61
N LEU A 98 -14.20 -12.36 -5.05
CA LEU A 98 -15.26 -13.37 -5.04
C LEU A 98 -15.72 -13.76 -6.45
N ALA A 99 -15.70 -12.83 -7.40
CA ALA A 99 -16.07 -13.10 -8.78
C ALA A 99 -14.99 -13.88 -9.55
N ASN A 100 -13.72 -13.73 -9.21
CA ASN A 100 -12.61 -14.41 -9.88
C ASN A 100 -11.43 -14.62 -8.94
N ARG A 101 -11.31 -15.80 -8.37
CA ARG A 101 -10.19 -16.17 -7.47
C ARG A 101 -8.87 -16.50 -8.20
N GLU A 102 -8.87 -16.55 -9.54
CA GLU A 102 -7.65 -16.86 -10.31
C GLU A 102 -6.69 -15.66 -10.44
N LEU A 103 -7.16 -14.43 -10.19
CA LEU A 103 -6.35 -13.22 -10.27
C LEU A 103 -5.60 -12.97 -8.95
N ILE A 104 -4.45 -12.32 -9.07
CA ILE A 104 -3.70 -11.77 -7.94
C ILE A 104 -4.22 -10.37 -7.68
N TYR A 105 -4.71 -10.11 -6.47
CA TYR A 105 -5.31 -8.83 -6.10
C TYR A 105 -4.31 -7.97 -5.35
N LEU A 106 -4.08 -6.77 -5.87
CA LEU A 106 -3.19 -5.76 -5.29
C LEU A 106 -3.95 -4.45 -5.07
N GLY A 107 -4.22 -4.14 -3.80
CA GLY A 107 -4.82 -2.88 -3.39
C GLY A 107 -3.75 -1.89 -2.95
N VAL A 108 -3.77 -0.65 -3.47
CA VAL A 108 -2.89 0.44 -3.02
C VAL A 108 -3.74 1.64 -2.65
N SER A 109 -3.51 2.18 -1.46
CA SER A 109 -4.29 3.28 -0.92
C SER A 109 -3.44 4.14 0.02
N GLY A 110 -3.89 5.35 0.32
CA GLY A 110 -3.23 6.20 1.34
C GLY A 110 -3.78 5.94 2.73
N ASP A 111 -3.05 6.42 3.71
CA ASP A 111 -3.41 6.35 5.12
C ASP A 111 -4.72 7.10 5.42
N GLY A 112 -4.92 8.28 4.86
CA GLY A 112 -6.19 9.01 5.00
C GLY A 112 -7.38 8.29 4.38
N ASP A 113 -7.18 7.66 3.21
CA ASP A 113 -8.19 6.83 2.55
C ASP A 113 -8.52 5.58 3.38
N SER A 114 -7.51 4.92 3.94
CA SER A 114 -7.62 3.64 4.66
C SER A 114 -8.01 3.81 6.13
N ALA A 115 -7.26 4.64 6.88
CA ALA A 115 -7.36 4.75 8.33
C ALA A 115 -8.43 5.76 8.80
N SER A 116 -8.76 6.77 7.97
CA SER A 116 -9.79 7.73 8.33
C SER A 116 -11.14 7.36 7.71
N ILE A 117 -11.28 7.55 6.39
CA ILE A 117 -12.57 7.36 5.70
C ILE A 117 -12.93 5.87 5.56
N GLY A 118 -11.93 5.04 5.29
CA GLY A 118 -12.08 3.61 4.99
C GLY A 118 -11.92 2.66 6.17
N LEU A 119 -11.77 3.14 7.40
CA LEU A 119 -11.40 2.29 8.54
C LEU A 119 -12.32 1.08 8.73
N GLY A 120 -13.63 1.26 8.62
CA GLY A 120 -14.59 0.16 8.70
C GLY A 120 -14.42 -0.85 7.56
N GLN A 121 -14.05 -0.38 6.36
CA GLN A 121 -13.79 -1.24 5.21
C GLN A 121 -12.48 -2.02 5.37
N PHE A 122 -11.44 -1.35 5.86
CA PHE A 122 -10.18 -1.96 6.25
C PHE A 122 -10.39 -3.08 7.26
N ALA A 123 -11.09 -2.78 8.35
CA ALA A 123 -11.35 -3.73 9.42
C ALA A 123 -12.10 -4.98 8.91
N HIS A 124 -13.14 -4.78 8.11
CA HIS A 124 -13.92 -5.90 7.59
C HIS A 124 -13.20 -6.69 6.49
N LEU A 125 -12.27 -6.09 5.74
CA LEU A 125 -11.42 -6.79 4.80
C LEU A 125 -10.50 -7.78 5.53
N MET A 126 -9.79 -7.31 6.56
CA MET A 126 -8.90 -8.14 7.39
C MET A 126 -9.67 -9.30 8.02
N ARG A 127 -10.80 -8.99 8.66
CA ARG A 127 -11.66 -9.98 9.32
C ARG A 127 -12.24 -11.04 8.38
N ARG A 128 -12.44 -10.72 7.10
CA ARG A 128 -12.93 -11.68 6.09
C ARG A 128 -11.84 -12.60 5.55
N GLY A 129 -10.57 -12.26 5.74
CA GLY A 129 -9.46 -13.02 5.17
C GLY A 129 -9.43 -13.02 3.65
N VAL A 130 -9.75 -11.87 3.01
CA VAL A 130 -9.75 -11.76 1.54
C VAL A 130 -8.34 -11.97 1.00
N ASN A 131 -8.15 -12.94 0.12
CA ASN A 131 -6.84 -13.22 -0.49
C ASN A 131 -6.39 -12.06 -1.38
N MET A 132 -5.52 -11.22 -0.83
CA MET A 132 -4.99 -10.03 -1.50
C MET A 132 -3.74 -9.47 -0.81
N THR A 133 -2.99 -8.67 -1.55
CA THR A 133 -1.96 -7.78 -0.99
C THR A 133 -2.52 -6.37 -0.86
N TYR A 134 -2.55 -5.82 0.35
CA TYR A 134 -2.97 -4.45 0.62
C TYR A 134 -1.79 -3.61 1.09
N ILE A 135 -1.37 -2.63 0.28
CA ILE A 135 -0.29 -1.70 0.61
C ILE A 135 -0.91 -0.35 0.93
N VAL A 136 -0.64 0.17 2.13
CA VAL A 136 -0.94 1.55 2.50
C VAL A 136 0.33 2.39 2.35
N GLU A 137 0.28 3.40 1.48
CA GLU A 137 1.32 4.41 1.31
C GLU A 137 1.10 5.52 2.34
N ASN A 138 1.71 5.35 3.52
CA ASN A 138 1.45 6.14 4.71
C ASN A 138 2.37 7.36 4.80
N ASN A 139 1.82 8.54 4.65
CA ASN A 139 2.53 9.82 4.79
C ASN A 139 1.97 10.72 5.91
N GLY A 140 0.99 10.25 6.69
CA GLY A 140 0.38 10.97 7.80
C GLY A 140 -0.53 12.13 7.40
N VAL A 141 -0.80 12.34 6.11
CA VAL A 141 -1.57 13.50 5.64
C VAL A 141 -2.44 13.19 4.42
N TYR A 142 -3.50 13.97 4.23
CA TYR A 142 -4.21 14.05 2.95
C TYR A 142 -3.44 14.97 1.99
N GLY A 143 -2.48 14.42 1.24
CA GLY A 143 -1.61 15.21 0.37
C GLY A 143 -2.35 15.87 -0.80
N LEU A 144 -3.29 15.16 -1.45
CA LEU A 144 -4.04 15.66 -2.61
C LEU A 144 -4.87 16.91 -2.30
N THR A 145 -5.44 16.99 -1.10
CA THR A 145 -6.29 18.10 -0.63
C THR A 145 -5.56 19.18 0.16
N LYS A 146 -4.22 19.20 0.08
CA LYS A 146 -3.32 20.22 0.61
C LYS A 146 -2.97 20.13 2.11
N GLY A 147 -2.87 18.89 2.64
CA GLY A 147 -2.16 18.64 3.90
C GLY A 147 -3.01 18.70 5.16
N GLN A 148 -4.24 18.19 5.11
CA GLN A 148 -5.01 17.89 6.31
C GLN A 148 -4.41 16.68 7.03
N PHE A 149 -4.55 16.61 8.36
CA PHE A 149 -4.16 15.45 9.14
C PHE A 149 -4.98 14.23 8.73
N SER A 150 -4.30 13.09 8.59
CA SER A 150 -4.95 11.79 8.53
C SER A 150 -5.04 11.17 9.93
N ALA A 151 -5.74 10.06 10.05
CA ALA A 151 -5.83 9.36 11.34
C ALA A 151 -4.51 8.68 11.76
N THR A 152 -3.48 8.66 10.92
CA THR A 152 -2.13 8.16 11.24
C THR A 152 -1.14 9.28 11.54
N SER A 153 -1.57 10.55 11.48
CA SER A 153 -0.71 11.70 11.79
C SER A 153 -0.27 11.67 13.25
N ASP A 154 1.02 11.92 13.48
CA ASP A 154 1.57 11.96 14.84
C ASP A 154 0.95 13.09 15.66
N LYS A 155 0.73 12.83 16.95
CA LYS A 155 0.32 13.83 17.90
C LYS A 155 1.37 14.94 17.98
N GLY A 156 0.94 16.18 17.89
CA GLY A 156 1.84 17.34 17.86
C GLY A 156 2.27 17.76 16.46
N SER A 157 1.96 17.00 15.41
CA SER A 157 2.18 17.42 14.02
C SER A 157 1.45 18.73 13.71
N LYS A 158 2.06 19.59 12.89
CA LYS A 158 1.48 20.89 12.52
C LYS A 158 0.99 20.88 11.07
N ALA A 159 -0.23 21.30 10.86
CA ALA A 159 -0.73 21.56 9.51
C ALA A 159 -0.18 22.87 8.95
N LYS A 160 -0.18 23.05 7.63
CA LYS A 160 0.30 24.25 6.95
C LYS A 160 -0.32 25.57 7.46
N LYS A 161 -1.53 25.53 8.03
CA LYS A 161 -2.22 26.70 8.61
C LYS A 161 -1.99 26.87 10.13
N GLY A 162 -1.03 26.15 10.72
CA GLY A 162 -0.67 26.28 12.12
C GLY A 162 -1.52 25.44 13.09
N ALA A 163 -2.56 24.74 12.64
CA ALA A 163 -3.29 23.79 13.50
C ALA A 163 -2.36 22.65 13.94
N VAL A 164 -2.49 22.22 15.20
CA VAL A 164 -1.70 21.13 15.78
C VAL A 164 -2.61 19.90 15.94
N ASN A 165 -2.13 18.73 15.54
CA ASN A 165 -2.83 17.46 15.77
C ASN A 165 -2.78 17.13 17.28
N THR A 166 -3.94 16.98 17.89
CA THR A 166 -4.09 16.60 19.31
C THR A 166 -4.46 15.13 19.49
N ASP A 167 -4.87 14.46 18.41
CA ASP A 167 -5.35 13.10 18.44
C ASP A 167 -4.20 12.09 18.42
N GLU A 168 -4.41 10.93 19.05
CA GLU A 168 -3.47 9.83 18.97
C GLU A 168 -3.56 9.12 17.61
N PRO A 169 -2.43 8.78 16.99
CA PRO A 169 -2.42 8.11 15.69
C PRO A 169 -2.93 6.67 15.78
N ILE A 170 -3.72 6.28 14.78
CA ILE A 170 -4.08 4.89 14.57
C ILE A 170 -2.86 4.13 14.02
N ASP A 171 -2.47 3.05 14.67
CA ASP A 171 -1.47 2.12 14.17
C ASP A 171 -2.17 1.01 13.35
N LEU A 172 -2.09 1.14 12.01
CA LEU A 172 -2.72 0.19 11.09
C LEU A 172 -2.12 -1.21 11.17
N VAL A 173 -0.84 -1.34 11.54
CA VAL A 173 -0.18 -2.65 11.70
C VAL A 173 -0.71 -3.38 12.92
N ALA A 174 -0.78 -2.68 14.07
CA ALA A 174 -1.37 -3.25 15.29
C ALA A 174 -2.84 -3.64 15.05
N LEU A 175 -3.58 -2.76 14.37
CA LEU A 175 -4.99 -3.03 14.04
C LEU A 175 -5.14 -4.23 13.08
N ALA A 176 -4.27 -4.37 12.08
CA ALA A 176 -4.30 -5.51 11.16
C ALA A 176 -4.03 -6.84 11.88
N LEU A 177 -3.08 -6.85 12.84
CA LEU A 177 -2.79 -8.00 13.69
C LEU A 177 -4.00 -8.39 14.53
N GLU A 178 -4.63 -7.44 15.21
CA GLU A 178 -5.83 -7.66 16.04
C GLU A 178 -7.03 -8.16 15.22
N LEU A 179 -7.18 -7.69 13.98
CA LEU A 179 -8.27 -8.05 13.10
C LEU A 179 -8.06 -9.35 12.34
N GLY A 180 -6.94 -10.03 12.53
CA GLY A 180 -6.71 -11.36 11.99
C GLY A 180 -6.04 -11.39 10.61
N ALA A 181 -5.39 -10.32 10.17
CA ALA A 181 -4.57 -10.39 8.95
C ALA A 181 -3.52 -11.50 9.07
N THR A 182 -3.31 -12.23 7.97
CA THR A 182 -2.46 -13.44 7.94
C THR A 182 -1.02 -13.18 7.50
N TYR A 183 -0.76 -11.99 6.94
CA TYR A 183 0.58 -11.48 6.68
C TYR A 183 0.60 -9.98 7.03
N VAL A 184 1.47 -9.57 7.93
CA VAL A 184 1.53 -8.17 8.38
C VAL A 184 2.97 -7.70 8.41
N ALA A 185 3.23 -6.62 7.68
CA ALA A 185 4.56 -6.02 7.61
C ALA A 185 4.47 -4.48 7.66
N ARG A 186 5.58 -3.86 8.07
CA ARG A 186 5.81 -2.43 7.90
C ARG A 186 7.15 -2.20 7.24
N SER A 187 7.22 -1.23 6.35
CA SER A 187 8.46 -0.86 5.69
C SER A 187 8.54 0.65 5.47
N PHE A 188 9.65 1.07 4.91
CA PHE A 188 9.92 2.45 4.52
C PHE A 188 10.17 2.52 3.01
N SER A 189 9.59 3.49 2.32
CA SER A 189 9.72 3.66 0.87
C SER A 189 11.17 3.84 0.39
N GLY A 190 12.05 4.32 1.26
CA GLY A 190 13.48 4.50 1.00
C GLY A 190 14.35 3.28 1.33
N ASP A 191 13.81 2.21 1.92
CA ASP A 191 14.51 0.94 2.17
C ASP A 191 14.03 -0.14 1.19
N LYS A 192 14.51 -0.09 -0.04
CA LYS A 192 14.08 -1.03 -1.09
C LYS A 192 14.57 -2.45 -0.85
N ASP A 193 15.68 -2.62 -0.17
CA ASP A 193 16.26 -3.92 0.15
C ASP A 193 15.35 -4.70 1.11
N GLN A 194 14.60 -4.01 1.96
CA GLN A 194 13.56 -4.59 2.80
C GLN A 194 12.21 -4.65 2.07
N LEU A 195 11.80 -3.57 1.40
CA LEU A 195 10.46 -3.43 0.84
C LEU A 195 10.16 -4.44 -0.27
N VAL A 196 11.12 -4.68 -1.19
CA VAL A 196 10.92 -5.60 -2.31
C VAL A 196 10.68 -7.04 -1.85
N PRO A 197 11.49 -7.63 -0.95
CA PRO A 197 11.22 -8.95 -0.38
C PRO A 197 9.86 -9.03 0.35
N LEU A 198 9.47 -8.01 1.09
CA LEU A 198 8.16 -7.97 1.78
C LEU A 198 7.00 -7.98 0.79
N ILE A 199 7.09 -7.21 -0.30
CA ILE A 199 6.07 -7.22 -1.36
C ILE A 199 6.02 -8.60 -2.05
N LYS A 200 7.17 -9.21 -2.33
CA LYS A 200 7.23 -10.57 -2.91
C LYS A 200 6.55 -11.59 -2.00
N GLY A 201 6.87 -11.57 -0.70
CA GLY A 201 6.22 -12.42 0.29
C GLY A 201 4.70 -12.22 0.33
N ALA A 202 4.23 -10.98 0.34
CA ALA A 202 2.82 -10.63 0.34
C ALA A 202 2.07 -11.10 -0.92
N LEU A 203 2.69 -10.94 -2.12
CA LEU A 203 2.09 -11.36 -3.39
C LEU A 203 1.99 -12.88 -3.55
N THR A 204 2.83 -13.64 -2.85
CA THR A 204 2.83 -15.11 -2.86
C THR A 204 2.08 -15.72 -1.68
N HIS A 205 1.70 -14.90 -0.71
CA HIS A 205 0.94 -15.34 0.45
C HIS A 205 -0.51 -15.62 0.06
N GLN A 206 -1.10 -16.69 0.61
CA GLN A 206 -2.53 -16.97 0.51
C GLN A 206 -3.23 -16.36 1.73
N GLY A 207 -4.32 -15.61 1.51
CA GLY A 207 -5.01 -14.86 2.55
C GLY A 207 -4.74 -13.36 2.48
N VAL A 208 -5.08 -12.61 3.54
CA VAL A 208 -4.93 -11.16 3.54
C VAL A 208 -3.52 -10.75 3.98
N ALA A 209 -2.76 -10.19 3.04
CA ALA A 209 -1.46 -9.60 3.30
C ALA A 209 -1.58 -8.08 3.39
N PHE A 210 -1.07 -7.51 4.47
CA PHE A 210 -1.07 -6.07 4.73
C PHE A 210 0.34 -5.53 4.90
N ILE A 211 0.65 -4.45 4.17
CA ILE A 211 1.92 -3.71 4.30
C ILE A 211 1.62 -2.23 4.55
N ASP A 212 2.04 -1.72 5.70
CA ASP A 212 2.08 -0.28 5.99
C ASP A 212 3.43 0.26 5.54
N CYS A 213 3.47 1.01 4.43
CA CYS A 213 4.70 1.56 3.90
C CYS A 213 4.81 3.05 4.19
N ILE A 214 5.71 3.41 5.11
CA ILE A 214 6.00 4.82 5.45
C ILE A 214 6.57 5.50 4.22
N SER A 215 5.92 6.57 3.79
CA SER A 215 6.18 7.24 2.52
C SER A 215 6.15 8.77 2.69
N PRO A 216 7.31 9.41 2.92
CA PRO A 216 7.36 10.85 3.19
C PRO A 216 6.72 11.71 2.11
N CYS A 217 5.93 12.70 2.53
CA CYS A 217 5.33 13.70 1.65
C CYS A 217 6.28 14.89 1.49
N VAL A 218 6.70 15.18 0.26
CA VAL A 218 7.60 16.31 -0.05
C VAL A 218 6.90 17.68 -0.09
N ALA A 219 5.56 17.71 -0.16
CA ALA A 219 4.80 18.92 -0.44
C ALA A 219 4.20 19.57 0.82
N PHE A 220 3.87 18.79 1.86
CA PHE A 220 3.05 19.25 2.98
C PHE A 220 3.74 19.18 4.35
N ASN A 221 4.95 18.76 4.40
CA ASN A 221 5.82 18.86 5.54
C ASN A 221 6.70 20.12 5.43
N ASN A 222 6.09 21.30 5.32
CA ASN A 222 6.74 22.58 5.07
C ASN A 222 6.51 23.51 6.29
N HIS A 223 7.30 23.28 7.37
CA HIS A 223 7.13 24.00 8.63
C HIS A 223 8.05 25.22 8.78
N GLU A 224 7.64 26.16 9.64
CA GLU A 224 8.42 27.27 10.13
C GLU A 224 9.71 26.75 10.79
N GLY A 225 10.87 27.19 10.28
CA GLY A 225 12.19 26.70 10.69
C GLY A 225 12.90 25.80 9.68
N SER A 226 12.22 25.31 8.64
CA SER A 226 12.84 24.63 7.50
C SER A 226 13.50 25.67 6.57
N THR A 227 14.81 25.52 6.29
CA THR A 227 15.54 26.35 5.30
C THR A 227 15.02 26.19 3.87
N LYS A 228 14.03 25.32 3.68
CA LYS A 228 13.37 25.00 2.41
C LYS A 228 11.87 25.37 2.41
N SER A 229 11.41 26.13 3.41
CA SER A 229 10.04 26.67 3.41
C SER A 229 9.87 27.69 2.28
N TYR A 230 8.66 27.77 1.72
CA TYR A 230 8.34 28.79 0.71
C TYR A 230 8.66 30.22 1.20
N ASP A 231 8.54 30.45 2.51
CA ASP A 231 8.80 31.77 3.11
C ASP A 231 10.30 32.04 3.19
N TYR A 232 11.13 31.07 3.57
CA TYR A 232 12.58 31.20 3.55
C TYR A 232 13.12 31.46 2.14
N VAL A 233 12.59 30.74 1.13
CA VAL A 233 12.99 30.93 -0.28
C VAL A 233 12.51 32.28 -0.82
N ARG A 234 11.34 32.78 -0.39
CA ARG A 234 10.85 34.12 -0.77
C ARG A 234 11.67 35.23 -0.15
N GLU A 235 12.15 35.07 1.08
CA GLU A 235 12.97 36.04 1.79
C GLU A 235 14.41 36.08 1.28
N HIS A 236 14.92 35.02 0.68
CA HIS A 236 16.32 34.88 0.28
C HIS A 236 16.55 34.82 -1.23
N ASN A 237 15.51 34.75 -2.07
CA ASN A 237 15.60 34.87 -3.52
C ASN A 237 15.00 36.17 -4.03
N GLU A 238 15.85 37.11 -4.42
CA GLU A 238 15.43 38.20 -5.28
C GLU A 238 14.93 37.69 -6.63
N ALA A 239 13.81 38.24 -7.03
CA ALA A 239 13.02 37.99 -8.19
C ALA A 239 13.73 37.36 -9.41
N VAL A 240 13.56 36.08 -9.59
CA VAL A 240 13.67 35.47 -10.93
C VAL A 240 12.28 34.92 -11.29
N ASN A 241 11.81 35.44 -12.43
CA ASN A 241 10.55 35.21 -13.11
C ASN A 241 9.84 33.87 -12.78
N ARG A 242 8.49 33.94 -12.70
CA ARG A 242 7.48 32.87 -12.62
C ARG A 242 7.79 31.68 -13.54
N LEU A 243 8.74 30.87 -13.14
CA LEU A 243 8.88 29.48 -13.53
C LEU A 243 8.63 28.68 -12.26
N ASP A 244 7.74 27.72 -12.32
CA ASP A 244 7.61 26.71 -11.29
C ASP A 244 8.95 25.97 -11.19
N VAL A 245 9.82 26.44 -10.29
CA VAL A 245 11.09 25.79 -10.03
C VAL A 245 10.76 24.53 -9.25
N PHE A 246 10.66 23.41 -9.94
CA PHE A 246 10.68 22.09 -9.33
C PHE A 246 12.08 21.91 -8.75
N PHE A 247 12.21 22.09 -7.44
CA PHE A 247 13.42 21.67 -6.75
C PHE A 247 13.55 20.16 -6.93
N ASP A 248 14.67 19.73 -7.46
CA ASP A 248 15.04 18.33 -7.57
C ASP A 248 15.25 17.76 -6.15
N ARG A 249 14.16 17.28 -5.53
CA ARG A 249 14.19 16.65 -4.21
C ARG A 249 14.56 15.20 -4.43
N THR A 250 15.74 14.83 -3.95
CA THR A 250 16.16 13.44 -3.96
C THR A 250 15.27 12.61 -3.02
N PRO A 251 14.88 11.38 -3.42
CA PRO A 251 14.17 10.47 -2.53
C PRO A 251 14.94 10.24 -1.24
N ILE A 252 14.24 10.24 -0.11
CA ILE A 252 14.83 9.90 1.18
C ILE A 252 15.08 8.38 1.18
N THR A 253 16.33 7.98 1.42
CA THR A 253 16.75 6.59 1.52
C THR A 253 17.25 6.27 2.92
N ALA A 254 17.08 5.04 3.36
CA ALA A 254 17.63 4.53 4.60
C ALA A 254 18.19 3.12 4.38
N SER A 255 19.34 2.83 5.00
CA SER A 255 19.93 1.50 5.07
C SER A 255 20.43 1.28 6.48
N TYR A 256 19.99 0.23 7.14
CA TYR A 256 20.33 -0.10 8.53
C TYR A 256 20.15 -1.59 8.77
N ALA A 257 20.91 -2.15 9.69
CA ALA A 257 20.93 -3.57 9.96
C ALA A 257 19.73 -4.02 10.83
N PRO A 258 19.39 -5.33 10.82
CA PRO A 258 18.42 -5.89 11.76
C PRO A 258 18.76 -5.55 13.22
N GLY A 259 17.75 -5.17 14.00
CA GLY A 259 17.90 -4.75 15.38
C GLY A 259 18.42 -3.32 15.59
N GLU A 260 18.85 -2.64 14.56
CA GLU A 260 19.33 -1.25 14.64
C GLU A 260 18.19 -0.24 14.58
N VAL A 261 18.44 0.94 15.13
CA VAL A 261 17.61 2.13 15.02
C VAL A 261 18.30 3.12 14.11
N THR A 262 17.56 3.66 13.14
CA THR A 262 18.02 4.76 12.30
C THR A 262 17.09 5.95 12.45
N GLU A 263 17.66 7.16 12.34
CA GLU A 263 16.90 8.40 12.28
C GLU A 263 16.93 8.92 10.85
N VAL A 264 15.74 9.10 10.28
CA VAL A 264 15.56 9.62 8.93
C VAL A 264 14.97 11.02 9.03
N THR A 265 15.71 11.99 8.52
CA THR A 265 15.21 13.36 8.42
C THR A 265 14.29 13.46 7.22
N GLN A 266 13.03 13.83 7.46
CA GLN A 266 12.05 14.10 6.43
C GLN A 266 12.31 15.43 5.74
N HIS A 267 11.63 15.68 4.62
CA HIS A 267 11.80 16.91 3.85
C HIS A 267 11.36 18.18 4.61
N ASP A 268 10.60 18.04 5.69
CA ASP A 268 10.17 19.12 6.58
C ASP A 268 11.08 19.32 7.81
N GLY A 269 12.17 18.56 7.89
CA GLY A 269 13.08 18.56 9.02
C GLY A 269 12.60 17.71 10.21
N SER A 270 11.42 17.11 10.17
CA SER A 270 10.99 16.15 11.19
C SER A 270 11.81 14.85 11.12
N LEU A 271 11.93 14.19 12.26
CA LEU A 271 12.71 12.95 12.39
C LEU A 271 11.77 11.75 12.51
N LEU A 272 12.00 10.75 11.66
CA LEU A 272 11.45 9.41 11.82
C LEU A 272 12.49 8.51 12.45
N ARG A 273 12.17 7.96 13.60
CA ARG A 273 13.03 7.00 14.30
C ARG A 273 12.55 5.60 14.01
N MET A 274 13.24 4.90 13.12
CA MET A 274 12.86 3.58 12.62
C MET A 274 13.76 2.52 13.22
N ARG A 275 13.15 1.43 13.70
CA ARG A 275 13.81 0.22 14.20
C ARG A 275 13.53 -0.94 13.24
N LYS A 276 14.56 -1.54 12.67
CA LYS A 276 14.42 -2.80 11.95
C LYS A 276 14.25 -3.95 12.95
N LEU A 277 13.30 -4.84 12.69
CA LEU A 277 13.10 -6.04 13.51
C LEU A 277 14.41 -6.80 13.69
N HIS A 278 14.60 -7.37 14.88
CA HIS A 278 15.76 -8.19 15.18
C HIS A 278 15.69 -9.52 14.42
N GLU A 279 16.84 -10.14 14.13
CA GLU A 279 16.92 -11.40 13.39
C GLU A 279 16.26 -12.59 14.12
N ASP A 280 16.20 -12.52 15.45
CA ASP A 280 15.57 -13.54 16.30
C ASP A 280 14.06 -13.37 16.49
N HIS A 281 13.44 -12.38 15.83
CA HIS A 281 12.01 -12.21 15.87
C HIS A 281 11.30 -13.40 15.19
N ASP A 282 10.42 -14.08 15.94
CA ASP A 282 9.56 -15.13 15.38
C ASP A 282 8.32 -14.50 14.72
N PRO A 283 8.24 -14.49 13.39
CA PRO A 283 7.11 -13.88 12.71
C PRO A 283 5.84 -14.73 12.78
N THR A 284 5.86 -15.91 13.38
CA THR A 284 4.65 -16.74 13.56
C THR A 284 3.93 -16.46 14.89
N ASP A 285 4.57 -15.73 15.80
CA ASP A 285 3.96 -15.34 17.08
C ASP A 285 3.31 -13.95 17.02
N ARG A 286 2.00 -13.94 16.81
CA ARG A 286 1.18 -12.72 16.74
C ARG A 286 1.20 -11.91 18.04
N VAL A 287 1.21 -12.59 19.20
CA VAL A 287 1.22 -11.91 20.51
C VAL A 287 2.57 -11.26 20.76
N ALA A 288 3.66 -11.94 20.43
CA ALA A 288 5.00 -11.37 20.51
C ALA A 288 5.13 -10.14 19.61
N ALA A 289 4.60 -10.18 18.37
CA ALA A 289 4.58 -9.04 17.45
C ALA A 289 3.84 -7.82 18.04
N LEU A 290 2.66 -8.01 18.62
CA LEU A 290 1.88 -6.93 19.28
C LEU A 290 2.64 -6.33 20.47
N ASN A 291 3.21 -7.18 21.33
CA ASN A 291 4.00 -6.72 22.46
C ASN A 291 5.25 -5.94 22.03
N TYR A 292 5.92 -6.41 20.96
CA TYR A 292 7.08 -5.73 20.39
C TYR A 292 6.71 -4.33 19.88
N LEU A 293 5.63 -4.22 19.10
CA LEU A 293 5.10 -2.94 18.62
C LEU A 293 4.78 -1.97 19.76
N ALA A 294 4.03 -2.43 20.78
CA ALA A 294 3.64 -1.60 21.91
C ALA A 294 4.85 -1.06 22.68
N ARG A 295 5.84 -1.92 22.92
CA ARG A 295 7.09 -1.57 23.62
C ARG A 295 7.87 -0.49 22.86
N HIS A 296 8.07 -0.67 21.56
CA HIS A 296 8.88 0.25 20.77
C HIS A 296 8.15 1.56 20.46
N LYS A 297 6.82 1.51 20.29
CA LYS A 297 5.99 2.73 20.24
C LYS A 297 6.16 3.60 21.48
N ALA A 298 6.23 3.01 22.67
CA ALA A 298 6.49 3.74 23.92
C ALA A 298 7.87 4.44 23.95
N MET A 299 8.83 3.96 23.14
CA MET A 299 10.15 4.57 22.96
C MET A 299 10.19 5.58 21.80
N GLY A 300 9.06 5.85 21.15
CA GLY A 300 9.00 6.72 19.96
C GLY A 300 9.64 6.07 18.72
N GLU A 301 9.72 4.76 18.65
CA GLU A 301 10.32 4.02 17.54
C GLU A 301 9.23 3.39 16.65
N ILE A 302 9.42 3.50 15.33
CA ILE A 302 8.59 2.87 14.33
C ILE A 302 9.27 1.56 13.91
N VAL A 303 8.64 0.45 14.23
CA VAL A 303 9.18 -0.88 13.88
C VAL A 303 8.92 -1.19 12.41
N THR A 304 9.96 -1.65 11.69
CA THR A 304 9.91 -2.07 10.29
C THR A 304 10.36 -3.53 10.13
N GLY A 305 9.79 -4.24 9.18
CA GLY A 305 10.07 -5.64 8.87
C GLY A 305 8.79 -6.48 8.74
N LEU A 306 8.97 -7.79 8.60
CA LEU A 306 7.87 -8.76 8.65
C LEU A 306 7.51 -9.04 10.11
N LEU A 307 6.37 -8.52 10.55
CA LEU A 307 5.91 -8.64 11.93
C LEU A 307 5.19 -9.96 12.18
N TYR A 308 4.38 -10.40 11.24
CA TYR A 308 3.60 -11.62 11.38
C TYR A 308 3.33 -12.30 10.04
N ILE A 309 3.36 -13.62 10.03
CA ILE A 309 2.89 -14.47 8.94
C ILE A 309 2.23 -15.72 9.51
N ASP A 310 1.04 -16.03 9.04
CA ASP A 310 0.39 -17.32 9.31
C ASP A 310 0.93 -18.35 8.31
N PRO A 311 1.51 -19.46 8.78
CA PRO A 311 2.01 -20.51 7.89
C PRO A 311 0.90 -21.36 7.25
N HIS A 312 -0.33 -21.30 7.78
CA HIS A 312 -1.48 -22.10 7.34
C HIS A 312 -2.75 -21.26 7.21
N PRO A 313 -2.72 -20.17 6.41
CA PRO A 313 -3.83 -19.25 6.33
C PRO A 313 -5.00 -19.86 5.56
N GLU A 314 -6.22 -19.55 5.99
CA GLU A 314 -7.45 -19.77 5.23
C GLU A 314 -7.96 -18.43 4.66
N ASP A 315 -8.46 -18.46 3.43
CA ASP A 315 -9.00 -17.26 2.79
C ASP A 315 -10.54 -17.26 2.77
N LEU A 316 -11.13 -16.16 2.31
CA LEU A 316 -12.57 -16.00 2.21
C LEU A 316 -13.22 -17.08 1.33
N HIS A 317 -12.55 -17.55 0.29
CA HIS A 317 -13.05 -18.60 -0.59
C HIS A 317 -13.13 -19.95 0.11
N ASP A 318 -12.16 -20.26 0.97
CA ASP A 318 -12.13 -21.47 1.76
C ASP A 318 -13.28 -21.47 2.77
N HIS A 319 -13.50 -20.35 3.47
CA HIS A 319 -14.62 -20.19 4.41
C HIS A 319 -16.01 -20.27 3.76
N LEU A 320 -16.16 -19.76 2.55
CA LEU A 320 -17.43 -19.75 1.83
C LEU A 320 -17.64 -21.01 0.95
N GLY A 321 -16.62 -21.83 0.76
CA GLY A 321 -16.67 -22.99 -0.14
C GLY A 321 -17.02 -22.61 -1.58
N THR A 322 -16.46 -21.49 -2.09
CA THR A 322 -16.76 -21.01 -3.44
C THR A 322 -16.17 -21.91 -4.50
N VAL A 323 -16.81 -21.94 -5.69
CA VAL A 323 -16.28 -22.68 -6.84
C VAL A 323 -15.00 -22.03 -7.38
N ALA A 324 -14.10 -22.87 -7.94
CA ALA A 324 -12.84 -22.38 -8.52
C ALA A 324 -13.06 -21.64 -9.84
N THR A 325 -14.11 -21.99 -10.59
CA THR A 325 -14.40 -21.37 -11.89
C THR A 325 -14.82 -19.91 -11.71
N PRO A 326 -14.19 -18.94 -12.40
CA PRO A 326 -14.61 -17.54 -12.37
C PRO A 326 -16.08 -17.35 -12.79
N LEU A 327 -16.76 -16.42 -12.14
CA LEU A 327 -18.18 -16.17 -12.34
C LEU A 327 -18.58 -15.97 -13.82
N ASN A 328 -17.72 -15.28 -14.58
CA ASN A 328 -17.93 -15.02 -16.02
C ASN A 328 -17.70 -16.25 -16.93
N ARG A 329 -17.27 -17.37 -16.38
CA ARG A 329 -17.08 -18.65 -17.09
C ARG A 329 -18.07 -19.72 -16.65
N LEU A 330 -18.96 -19.42 -15.71
CA LEU A 330 -20.03 -20.32 -15.32
C LEU A 330 -21.10 -20.33 -16.42
N ASP A 331 -21.63 -21.50 -16.69
CA ASP A 331 -22.74 -21.67 -17.65
C ASP A 331 -24.10 -21.33 -17.04
N ASP A 332 -25.13 -21.25 -17.90
CA ASP A 332 -26.49 -20.93 -17.46
C ASP A 332 -27.05 -21.96 -16.47
N ALA A 333 -26.65 -23.22 -16.57
CA ALA A 333 -27.12 -24.27 -15.66
C ALA A 333 -26.57 -24.09 -14.24
N ALA A 334 -25.32 -23.59 -14.11
CA ALA A 334 -24.72 -23.27 -12.82
C ALA A 334 -25.28 -21.99 -12.21
N LEU A 335 -25.60 -20.99 -13.04
CA LEU A 335 -26.13 -19.70 -12.60
C LEU A 335 -27.65 -19.72 -12.37
N CYS A 336 -28.38 -20.54 -13.10
CA CYS A 336 -29.82 -20.66 -13.04
C CYS A 336 -30.24 -22.11 -12.81
N PRO A 337 -30.27 -22.58 -11.54
CA PRO A 337 -30.54 -23.99 -11.22
C PRO A 337 -31.94 -24.52 -11.57
N GLY A 338 -32.83 -23.65 -12.12
CA GLY A 338 -34.13 -24.02 -12.68
C GLY A 338 -35.22 -24.29 -11.67
N SER A 339 -36.41 -24.64 -12.19
CA SER A 339 -37.63 -24.79 -11.41
C SER A 339 -37.57 -25.90 -10.36
N ALA A 340 -36.83 -26.97 -10.63
CA ALA A 340 -36.70 -28.11 -9.69
C ALA A 340 -36.00 -27.72 -8.36
N ALA A 341 -35.06 -26.78 -8.41
CA ALA A 341 -34.43 -26.23 -7.19
C ALA A 341 -35.43 -25.36 -6.40
N LEU A 342 -36.22 -24.54 -7.10
CA LEU A 342 -37.27 -23.73 -6.48
C LEU A 342 -38.36 -24.61 -5.84
N GLU A 343 -38.76 -25.70 -6.47
CA GLU A 343 -39.72 -26.65 -5.90
C GLU A 343 -39.20 -27.29 -4.63
N LYS A 344 -37.92 -27.70 -4.57
CA LYS A 344 -37.28 -28.22 -3.35
C LYS A 344 -37.31 -27.18 -2.23
N ILE A 345 -36.95 -25.93 -2.51
CA ILE A 345 -36.97 -24.84 -1.53
C ILE A 345 -38.41 -24.61 -1.03
N ASN A 346 -39.39 -24.54 -1.92
CA ASN A 346 -40.76 -24.35 -1.55
C ASN A 346 -41.34 -25.53 -0.76
N ALA A 347 -40.89 -26.76 -1.04
CA ALA A 347 -41.33 -27.94 -0.28
C ALA A 347 -40.75 -27.96 1.14
N ALA A 348 -39.54 -27.43 1.33
CA ALA A 348 -38.91 -27.32 2.64
C ALA A 348 -39.49 -26.21 3.52
N LEU A 349 -40.20 -25.25 2.94
CA LEU A 349 -40.85 -24.12 3.61
C LEU A 349 -42.36 -24.35 3.90
N ARG A 350 -42.91 -25.45 3.45
CA ARG A 350 -44.28 -25.91 3.73
C ARG A 350 -44.33 -26.93 4.84
#